data_dd9c1b36f0b0f2cbecd015c38f27e1b6
#
_entry.id   dd9c1b36f0b0f2cbecd015c38f27e1b6
#
_cell.length_a   1.000
_cell.length_b   1.000
_cell.length_c   1.000
_cell.angle_alpha   90.00
_cell.angle_beta   90.00
_cell.angle_gamma   90.00
#
_symmetry.space_group_name_H-M   'P 1'
#
loop_
_entity.id
_entity.type
_entity.pdbx_description
1 polymer ?
#
loop_
_entity_poly.entity_id
_entity_poly.type
_entity_poly.pdbx_seq_one_letter_code
_entity_poly.pdbx_strand_id
1 'polypeptide(L)'
;MRLDELINEKYNILNDNDLLIWQYIQGHKKECSSVSIEKLAAKCCISRTTISRFTQKLGFEGFKEFKIRLKMEYENDQVKKKVVLDDVLSLIHI
;
A
#
# COMPACT_ATOMS: atom_id res chain seq x y z
N MET A 1 -8.22 -8.49 6.15
CA MET A 1 -8.18 -8.44 4.66
C MET A 1 -7.04 -7.53 4.22
N ARG A 2 -6.22 -8.02 3.31
CA ARG A 2 -5.07 -7.23 2.81
C ARG A 2 -5.54 -6.16 1.82
N LEU A 3 -4.68 -5.16 1.59
CA LEU A 3 -5.03 -4.07 0.66
C LEU A 3 -5.27 -4.57 -0.76
N ASP A 4 -4.45 -5.50 -1.25
CA ASP A 4 -4.65 -6.06 -2.58
C ASP A 4 -5.97 -6.82 -2.69
N GLU A 5 -6.40 -7.48 -1.63
CA GLU A 5 -7.71 -8.12 -1.59
C GLU A 5 -8.84 -7.09 -1.62
N LEU A 6 -8.68 -5.98 -0.90
CA LEU A 6 -9.65 -4.88 -0.92
C LEU A 6 -9.75 -4.27 -2.32
N ILE A 7 -8.62 -4.10 -3.00
CA ILE A 7 -8.61 -3.58 -4.37
C ILE A 7 -9.39 -4.50 -5.29
N ASN A 8 -9.17 -5.80 -5.19
CA ASN A 8 -9.90 -6.78 -6.02
C ASN A 8 -11.39 -6.75 -5.73
N GLU A 9 -11.76 -6.66 -4.45
CA GLU A 9 -13.16 -6.62 -4.04
C GLU A 9 -13.87 -5.36 -4.56
N LYS A 10 -13.18 -4.22 -4.53
CA LYS A 10 -13.74 -2.93 -4.91
C LYS A 10 -13.40 -2.53 -6.35
N TYR A 11 -12.84 -3.44 -7.14
CA TYR A 11 -12.36 -3.14 -8.48
C TYR A 11 -13.43 -2.47 -9.35
N ASN A 12 -14.68 -2.86 -9.20
CA ASN A 12 -15.79 -2.33 -10.00
C ASN A 12 -16.06 -0.85 -9.78
N ILE A 13 -15.68 -0.31 -8.61
CA ILE A 13 -15.91 1.10 -8.29
C ILE A 13 -14.65 1.94 -8.42
N LEU A 14 -13.52 1.33 -8.77
CA LEU A 14 -12.26 2.04 -8.97
C LEU A 14 -12.15 2.50 -10.42
N ASN A 15 -11.76 3.77 -10.62
CA ASN A 15 -11.53 4.31 -11.95
C ASN A 15 -10.06 4.21 -12.32
N ASP A 16 -9.70 4.72 -13.51
CA ASP A 16 -8.32 4.65 -14.02
C ASP A 16 -7.34 5.38 -13.09
N ASN A 17 -7.73 6.54 -12.56
CA ASN A 17 -6.89 7.28 -11.63
C ASN A 17 -6.65 6.50 -10.34
N ASP A 18 -7.68 5.83 -9.84
CA ASP A 18 -7.56 5.01 -8.63
C ASP A 18 -6.57 3.86 -8.86
N LEU A 19 -6.63 3.24 -10.02
CA LEU A 19 -5.73 2.14 -10.37
C LEU A 19 -4.29 2.61 -10.54
N LEU A 20 -4.10 3.82 -11.09
CA LEU A 20 -2.77 4.43 -11.19
C LEU A 20 -2.18 4.68 -9.81
N ILE A 21 -2.98 5.17 -8.87
CA ILE A 21 -2.55 5.38 -7.49
C ILE A 21 -2.08 4.06 -6.89
N TRP A 22 -2.89 3.02 -7.03
CA TRP A 22 -2.56 1.71 -6.49
C TRP A 22 -1.30 1.12 -7.11
N GLN A 23 -1.16 1.26 -8.43
CA GLN A 23 0.03 0.78 -9.14
C GLN A 23 1.29 1.44 -8.62
N TYR A 24 1.24 2.76 -8.41
CA TYR A 24 2.38 3.49 -7.85
C TYR A 24 2.69 3.01 -6.44
N ILE A 25 1.66 2.83 -5.61
CA ILE A 25 1.83 2.38 -4.24
C ILE A 25 2.47 1.00 -4.19
N GLN A 26 2.05 0.08 -5.05
CA GLN A 26 2.62 -1.26 -5.10
C GLN A 26 4.12 -1.25 -5.38
N GLY A 27 4.56 -0.36 -6.25
CA GLY A 27 5.97 -0.23 -6.58
C GLY A 27 6.79 0.55 -5.55
N HIS A 28 6.13 1.27 -4.64
CA HIS A 28 6.81 2.17 -3.70
C HIS A 28 6.20 2.06 -2.29
N LYS A 29 5.93 0.85 -1.83
CA LYS A 29 5.25 0.64 -0.54
C LYS A 29 5.97 1.30 0.62
N LYS A 30 7.28 1.16 0.70
CA LYS A 30 8.06 1.76 1.79
C LYS A 30 7.94 3.27 1.79
N GLU A 31 8.10 3.89 0.63
CA GLU A 31 8.00 5.33 0.49
C GLU A 31 6.58 5.81 0.79
N CYS A 32 5.58 5.16 0.21
CA CYS A 32 4.19 5.56 0.37
C CYS A 32 3.69 5.41 1.81
N SER A 33 4.28 4.52 2.58
CA SER A 33 3.89 4.32 3.98
C SER A 33 4.33 5.46 4.89
N SER A 34 5.19 6.35 4.41
CA SER A 34 5.72 7.47 5.21
C SER A 34 5.57 8.85 4.58
N VAL A 35 5.05 8.94 3.34
CA VAL A 35 4.88 10.25 2.69
C VAL A 35 3.54 10.88 3.07
N SER A 36 3.47 12.21 2.91
CA SER A 36 2.21 12.93 3.08
C SER A 36 1.33 12.76 1.85
N ILE A 37 0.03 13.05 2.01
CA ILE A 37 -0.91 12.99 0.89
C ILE A 37 -0.52 13.98 -0.21
N GLU A 38 -0.02 15.17 0.16
CA GLU A 38 0.44 16.18 -0.80
C GLU A 38 1.58 15.64 -1.65
N LYS A 39 2.53 14.98 -1.02
CA LYS A 39 3.69 14.44 -1.71
C LYS A 39 3.30 13.30 -2.65
N LEU A 40 2.43 12.42 -2.18
CA LEU A 40 1.93 11.33 -3.02
C LEU A 40 1.14 11.87 -4.21
N ALA A 41 0.29 12.88 -3.98
CA ALA A 41 -0.48 13.51 -5.04
C ALA A 41 0.43 14.10 -6.12
N ALA A 42 1.51 14.77 -5.70
CA ALA A 42 2.48 15.33 -6.63
C ALA A 42 3.18 14.24 -7.45
N LYS A 43 3.55 13.15 -6.83
CA LYS A 43 4.23 12.05 -7.51
C LYS A 43 3.32 11.32 -8.50
N CYS A 44 2.05 11.18 -8.18
CA CYS A 44 1.08 10.54 -9.06
C CYS A 44 0.48 11.50 -10.08
N CYS A 45 0.76 12.80 -9.97
CA CYS A 45 0.16 13.84 -10.80
C CYS A 45 -1.36 13.85 -10.68
N ILE A 46 -1.86 13.66 -9.48
CA ILE A 46 -3.30 13.53 -9.17
C ILE A 46 -3.59 14.42 -7.97
N SER A 47 -4.83 14.92 -7.87
CA SER A 47 -5.21 15.79 -6.76
C SER A 47 -5.31 15.02 -5.44
N ARG A 48 -5.12 15.73 -4.33
CA ARG A 48 -5.29 15.14 -2.99
C ARG A 48 -6.70 14.60 -2.80
N THR A 49 -7.68 15.28 -3.33
CA THR A 49 -9.08 14.86 -3.25
C THR A 49 -9.26 13.48 -3.90
N THR A 50 -8.65 13.26 -5.04
CA THR A 50 -8.73 11.99 -5.74
C THR A 50 -8.11 10.87 -4.90
N ILE A 51 -6.96 11.12 -4.27
CA ILE A 51 -6.32 10.14 -3.41
C ILE A 51 -7.19 9.84 -2.19
N SER A 52 -7.73 10.88 -1.57
CA SER A 52 -8.62 10.72 -0.41
C SER A 52 -9.86 9.87 -0.78
N ARG A 53 -10.47 10.15 -1.92
CA ARG A 53 -11.61 9.38 -2.40
C ARG A 53 -11.25 7.93 -2.69
N PHE A 54 -10.07 7.69 -3.24
CA PHE A 54 -9.58 6.34 -3.46
C PHE A 54 -9.56 5.55 -2.16
N THR A 55 -9.00 6.13 -1.10
CA THR A 55 -8.96 5.45 0.19
C THR A 55 -10.36 5.22 0.77
N GLN A 56 -11.27 6.18 0.58
CA GLN A 56 -12.65 6.04 1.04
C GLN A 56 -13.39 4.94 0.30
N LYS A 57 -13.14 4.79 -0.98
CA LYS A 57 -13.72 3.68 -1.77
C LYS A 57 -13.32 2.32 -1.22
N LEU A 58 -12.12 2.23 -0.64
CA LEU A 58 -11.65 1.00 -0.04
C LEU A 58 -12.21 0.75 1.38
N GLY A 59 -12.93 1.72 1.93
CA GLY A 59 -13.52 1.59 3.25
C GLY A 59 -12.80 2.32 4.36
N PHE A 60 -11.75 3.08 4.04
CA PHE A 60 -11.04 3.89 5.04
C PHE A 60 -11.67 5.26 5.19
N GLU A 61 -11.45 5.89 6.35
CA GLU A 61 -11.95 7.24 6.57
C GLU A 61 -11.22 8.26 5.71
N GLY A 62 -9.93 8.01 5.41
CA GLY A 62 -9.14 8.88 4.58
C GLY A 62 -7.73 8.29 4.40
N PHE A 63 -6.85 9.12 3.84
CA PHE A 63 -5.48 8.69 3.53
C PHE A 63 -4.69 8.28 4.77
N LYS A 64 -4.89 8.98 5.88
CA LYS A 64 -4.13 8.70 7.11
C LYS A 64 -4.34 7.26 7.58
N GLU A 65 -5.59 6.82 7.62
CA GLU A 65 -5.92 5.45 8.00
C GLU A 65 -5.37 4.45 7.00
N PHE A 66 -5.53 4.74 5.71
CA PHE A 66 -4.97 3.92 4.65
C PHE A 66 -3.45 3.77 4.79
N LYS A 67 -2.76 4.86 5.07
CA LYS A 67 -1.30 4.86 5.21
C LYS A 67 -0.84 3.99 6.39
N ILE A 68 -1.56 4.04 7.49
CA ILE A 68 -1.27 3.19 8.65
C ILE A 68 -1.38 1.73 8.25
N ARG A 69 -2.44 1.37 7.54
CA ARG A 69 -2.64 0.00 7.09
C ARG A 69 -1.55 -0.44 6.11
N LEU A 70 -1.17 0.43 5.20
CA LEU A 70 -0.10 0.16 4.25
C LEU A 70 1.22 -0.11 4.97
N LYS A 71 1.53 0.71 5.98
CA LYS A 71 2.74 0.54 6.76
C LYS A 71 2.75 -0.80 7.49
N MET A 72 1.63 -1.16 8.08
CA MET A 72 1.50 -2.44 8.78
C MET A 72 1.72 -3.62 7.85
N GLU A 73 1.15 -3.58 6.66
CA GLU A 73 1.32 -4.67 5.70
C GLU A 73 2.74 -4.74 5.18
N TYR A 74 3.37 -3.60 4.92
CA TYR A 74 4.75 -3.56 4.48
C TYR A 74 5.68 -4.17 5.53
N GLU A 75 5.53 -3.77 6.79
CA GLU A 75 6.36 -4.29 7.88
C GLU A 75 6.15 -5.78 8.07
N ASN A 76 4.92 -6.23 7.97
CA ASN A 76 4.57 -7.64 8.11
C ASN A 76 5.21 -8.47 7.01
N ASP A 77 5.17 -8.00 5.77
CA ASP A 77 5.79 -8.67 4.64
C ASP A 77 7.31 -8.74 4.80
N GLN A 78 7.94 -7.68 5.31
CA GLN A 78 9.37 -7.67 5.57
C GLN A 78 9.77 -8.68 6.64
N VAL A 79 8.98 -8.75 7.70
CA VAL A 79 9.21 -9.72 8.77
C VAL A 79 9.12 -11.15 8.24
N LYS A 80 8.11 -11.44 7.42
CA LYS A 80 7.96 -12.77 6.80
C LYS A 80 9.15 -13.12 5.92
N LYS A 81 9.60 -12.19 5.11
CA LYS A 81 10.77 -12.39 4.26
C LYS A 81 12.01 -12.68 5.10
N LYS A 82 12.20 -11.92 6.17
CA LYS A 82 13.32 -12.07 7.05
C LYS A 82 13.32 -13.44 7.73
N VAL A 83 12.16 -13.89 8.17
CA VAL A 83 12.03 -15.21 8.79
C VAL A 83 12.42 -16.32 7.82
N VAL A 84 11.95 -16.23 6.58
CA VAL A 84 12.30 -17.21 5.54
C VAL A 84 13.80 -17.21 5.28
N LEU A 85 14.42 -16.06 5.19
CA LEU A 85 15.86 -15.95 4.98
C LEU A 85 16.64 -16.50 6.16
N ASP A 86 16.18 -16.26 7.38
CA ASP A 86 16.81 -16.79 8.57
C ASP A 86 16.77 -18.33 8.58
N ASP A 87 15.65 -18.90 8.16
CA ASP A 87 15.53 -20.35 8.04
C ASP A 87 16.55 -20.93 7.05
N VAL A 88 16.68 -20.27 5.91
CA VAL A 88 17.65 -20.67 4.89
C VAL A 88 19.07 -20.57 5.44
N LEU A 89 19.38 -19.48 6.11
CA LEU A 89 20.70 -19.29 6.72
C LEU A 89 21.00 -20.34 7.78
N SER A 90 20.00 -20.69 8.58
CA SER A 90 20.15 -21.74 9.58
C SER A 90 20.50 -23.07 8.94
N LEU A 91 19.87 -23.39 7.84
CA LEU A 91 20.18 -24.62 7.10
C LEU A 91 21.59 -24.61 6.54
N ILE A 92 22.07 -23.46 6.09
CA ILE A 92 23.41 -23.32 5.56
C ILE A 92 24.48 -23.51 6.65
N HIS A 93 24.21 -23.04 7.84
CA HIS A 93 25.14 -23.14 8.95
C HIS A 93 25.25 -24.54 9.53
N ILE A 94 24.27 -25.33 9.28
CA ILE A 94 24.25 -26.69 9.75
C ILE A 94 24.90 -27.62 8.75
#